data_7fe428e36ad5ea7e1a76126d6f80f5ab
#
_entry.id   7fe428e36ad5ea7e1a76126d6f80f5ab
#
_cell.length_a   1.000
_cell.length_b   1.000
_cell.length_c   1.000
_cell.angle_alpha   90.00
_cell.angle_beta   90.00
_cell.angle_gamma   90.00
#
_symmetry.space_group_name_H-M   'P 1'
#
loop_
_entity.id
_entity.type
_entity.pdbx_description
1 polymer ?
#
loop_
_entity_poly.entity_id
_entity_poly.type
_entity_poly.pdbx_seq_one_letter_code
_entity_poly.pdbx_strand_id
1 'polypeptide(L)'
;NVDKDGQLKMKYEATYNGAGKIEESTVTSYLGLEMTTTWKYSYDSKGYLILEEEYQDGKLAHVLKDHKYDEAGNLLSCNSYGVDGVVCTEYHYTYQRID
;
A
#
# COMPACT_ATOMS: atom_id res chain seq x y z
N ASN A 1 4.95 15.58 -10.96
CA ASN A 1 4.25 16.44 -11.92
C ASN A 1 4.40 17.91 -11.59
N VAL A 2 4.53 18.72 -12.61
CA VAL A 2 4.54 20.18 -12.48
C VAL A 2 3.41 20.75 -13.30
N ASP A 3 2.85 21.89 -12.84
CA ASP A 3 1.82 22.55 -13.62
C ASP A 3 2.42 23.39 -14.74
N LYS A 4 1.55 24.07 -15.52
CA LYS A 4 2.00 24.87 -16.65
C LYS A 4 2.89 26.04 -16.24
N ASP A 5 2.83 26.45 -14.99
CA ASP A 5 3.66 27.53 -14.45
C ASP A 5 4.96 27.03 -13.85
N GLY A 6 5.21 25.70 -13.97
CA GLY A 6 6.44 25.09 -13.48
C GLY A 6 6.42 24.75 -12.00
N GLN A 7 5.29 24.89 -11.33
CA GLN A 7 5.17 24.56 -9.91
C GLN A 7 4.92 23.07 -9.73
N LEU A 8 5.61 22.48 -8.75
CA LEU A 8 5.44 21.07 -8.42
C LEU A 8 4.12 20.88 -7.69
N LYS A 9 3.24 20.03 -8.26
CA LYS A 9 1.94 19.74 -7.65
C LYS A 9 1.96 18.48 -6.80
N MET A 10 2.76 17.49 -7.18
CA MET A 10 2.87 16.22 -6.47
C MET A 10 4.30 15.72 -6.57
N LYS A 11 4.74 15.08 -5.49
CA LYS A 11 6.05 14.43 -5.44
C LYS A 11 5.85 12.99 -5.04
N TYR A 12 6.50 12.07 -5.77
CA TYR A 12 6.44 10.65 -5.48
C TYR A 12 7.84 10.13 -5.19
N GLU A 13 7.99 9.39 -4.11
CA GLU A 13 9.24 8.76 -3.74
C GLU A 13 8.97 7.31 -3.35
N ALA A 14 9.89 6.42 -3.70
CA ALA A 14 9.76 5.02 -3.35
C ALA A 14 11.13 4.43 -3.05
N THR A 15 11.17 3.50 -2.09
CA THR A 15 12.36 2.73 -1.80
C THR A 15 12.06 1.25 -2.02
N TYR A 16 13.09 0.47 -2.30
CA TYR A 16 12.95 -0.93 -2.67
C TYR A 16 13.87 -1.78 -1.81
N ASN A 17 13.43 -3.01 -1.52
CA ASN A 17 14.26 -3.93 -0.75
C ASN A 17 15.29 -4.61 -1.66
N GLY A 18 16.10 -5.49 -1.09
CA GLY A 18 17.15 -6.19 -1.84
C GLY A 18 16.64 -7.10 -2.96
N ALA A 19 15.36 -7.48 -2.91
CA ALA A 19 14.74 -8.30 -3.94
C ALA A 19 14.10 -7.45 -5.06
N GLY A 20 14.20 -6.12 -4.96
CA GLY A 20 13.62 -5.23 -5.96
C GLY A 20 12.13 -4.94 -5.77
N LYS A 21 11.56 -5.34 -4.63
CA LYS A 21 10.16 -5.06 -4.33
C LYS A 21 10.04 -3.78 -3.53
N ILE A 22 8.93 -3.07 -3.75
CA ILE A 22 8.72 -1.79 -3.07
C ILE A 22 8.58 -2.01 -1.56
N GLU A 23 9.31 -1.23 -0.79
CA GLU A 23 9.32 -1.29 0.66
C GLU A 23 8.52 -0.16 1.28
N GLU A 24 8.66 1.02 0.69
CA GLU A 24 7.99 2.22 1.18
C GLU A 24 7.74 3.15 0.01
N SER A 25 6.58 3.76 -0.04
CA SER A 25 6.28 4.80 -1.02
C SER A 25 5.65 5.98 -0.32
N THR A 26 5.97 7.18 -0.82
CA THR A 26 5.47 8.43 -0.24
C THR A 26 4.99 9.33 -1.36
N VAL A 27 3.78 9.86 -1.21
CA VAL A 27 3.22 10.84 -2.14
C VAL A 27 2.97 12.11 -1.35
N THR A 28 3.54 13.21 -1.81
CA THR A 28 3.31 14.52 -1.20
C THR A 28 2.54 15.38 -2.19
N SER A 29 1.41 15.92 -1.76
CA SER A 29 0.60 16.82 -2.57
C SER A 29 0.85 18.25 -2.11
N TYR A 30 1.06 19.14 -3.07
CA TYR A 30 1.29 20.56 -2.80
C TYR A 30 0.12 21.42 -3.25
N LEU A 31 -1.03 20.79 -3.54
CA LEU A 31 -2.24 21.48 -3.96
C LEU A 31 -3.02 21.93 -2.72
N GLY A 32 -2.93 23.21 -2.39
CA GLY A 32 -3.52 23.74 -1.16
C GLY A 32 -2.63 23.44 0.03
N LEU A 33 -3.18 22.76 1.04
CA LEU A 33 -2.37 22.32 2.18
C LEU A 33 -1.49 21.16 1.75
N GLU A 34 -0.22 21.20 2.18
CA GLU A 34 0.69 20.09 1.90
C GLU A 34 0.23 18.85 2.67
N MET A 35 0.03 17.75 1.95
CA MET A 35 -0.41 16.48 2.54
C MET A 35 0.53 15.38 2.10
N THR A 36 0.95 14.55 3.04
CA THR A 36 1.86 13.45 2.77
C THR A 36 1.20 12.14 3.13
N THR A 37 1.17 11.21 2.17
CA THR A 37 0.69 9.85 2.38
C THR A 37 1.85 8.89 2.18
N THR A 38 2.08 8.02 3.16
CA THR A 38 3.16 7.04 3.10
C THR A 38 2.57 5.65 3.23
N TRP A 39 3.01 4.74 2.35
CA TRP A 39 2.65 3.32 2.43
C TRP A 39 3.91 2.52 2.73
N LYS A 40 3.82 1.60 3.70
CA LYS A 40 4.90 0.68 4.05
C LYS A 40 4.45 -0.73 3.78
N TYR A 41 5.32 -1.52 3.19
CA TYR A 41 5.01 -2.88 2.74
C TYR A 41 5.98 -3.87 3.36
N SER A 42 5.46 -5.03 3.77
CA SER A 42 6.28 -6.12 4.29
C SER A 42 5.96 -7.40 3.53
N TYR A 43 6.96 -8.25 3.35
CA TYR A 43 6.86 -9.48 2.56
C TYR A 43 7.33 -10.66 3.38
N ASP A 44 6.79 -11.85 3.07
CA ASP A 44 7.25 -13.08 3.71
C ASP A 44 8.50 -13.61 2.99
N SER A 45 8.99 -14.77 3.45
CA SER A 45 10.20 -15.37 2.89
C SER A 45 10.05 -15.80 1.43
N LYS A 46 8.81 -15.95 0.96
CA LYS A 46 8.50 -16.29 -0.43
C LYS A 46 8.33 -15.05 -1.30
N GLY A 47 8.35 -13.87 -0.69
CA GLY A 47 8.17 -12.61 -1.40
C GLY A 47 6.73 -12.18 -1.56
N TYR A 48 5.80 -12.80 -0.86
CA TYR A 48 4.39 -12.40 -0.91
C TYR A 48 4.13 -11.27 0.07
N LEU A 49 3.31 -10.31 -0.34
CA LEU A 49 2.94 -9.19 0.51
C LEU A 49 2.09 -9.69 1.68
N ILE A 50 2.51 -9.38 2.91
CA ILE A 50 1.80 -9.80 4.11
C ILE A 50 1.29 -8.65 4.96
N LEU A 51 1.80 -7.43 4.70
CA LEU A 51 1.41 -6.26 5.49
C LEU A 51 1.56 -5.01 4.65
N GLU A 52 0.55 -4.16 4.70
CA GLU A 52 0.60 -2.85 4.06
C GLU A 52 0.03 -1.84 5.06
N GLU A 53 0.81 -0.82 5.36
CA GLU A 53 0.40 0.23 6.29
C GLU A 53 0.33 1.56 5.56
N GLU A 54 -0.76 2.30 5.78
CA GLU A 54 -0.94 3.63 5.21
C GLU A 54 -0.86 4.66 6.31
N TYR A 55 -0.01 5.67 6.11
CA TYR A 55 0.16 6.78 7.04
C TYR A 55 -0.26 8.08 6.36
N GLN A 56 -1.02 8.90 7.09
CA GLN A 56 -1.41 10.23 6.62
C GLN A 56 -0.72 11.26 7.52
N ASP A 57 0.18 12.05 6.93
CA ASP A 57 0.96 13.06 7.65
C ASP A 57 1.66 12.49 8.88
N GLY A 58 2.20 11.29 8.73
CA GLY A 58 2.94 10.61 9.78
C GLY A 58 2.10 9.84 10.78
N LYS A 59 0.78 9.84 10.62
CA LYS A 59 -0.13 9.10 11.50
C LYS A 59 -0.71 7.90 10.80
N LEU A 60 -0.72 6.76 11.47
CA LEU A 60 -1.27 5.53 10.92
C LEU A 60 -2.76 5.71 10.63
N ALA A 61 -3.15 5.47 9.39
CA ALA A 61 -4.55 5.60 8.95
C ALA A 61 -5.22 4.26 8.74
N HIS A 62 -4.54 3.34 8.05
CA HIS A 62 -5.09 2.02 7.74
C HIS A 62 -3.99 0.99 7.72
N VAL A 63 -4.37 -0.26 7.98
CA VAL A 63 -3.48 -1.41 7.89
C VAL A 63 -4.21 -2.50 7.10
N LEU A 64 -3.57 -3.04 6.06
CA LEU A 64 -4.05 -4.23 5.37
C LEU A 64 -3.16 -5.39 5.79
N LYS A 65 -3.76 -6.44 6.33
CA LYS A 65 -3.03 -7.63 6.76
C LYS A 65 -3.93 -8.86 6.65
N ASP A 66 -3.47 -9.97 7.23
CA ASP A 66 -4.18 -11.25 7.13
C ASP A 66 -4.32 -11.70 5.68
N HIS A 67 -3.28 -11.43 4.89
CA HIS A 67 -3.25 -11.83 3.48
C HIS A 67 -3.20 -13.35 3.37
N LYS A 68 -4.04 -13.92 2.51
CA LYS A 68 -4.06 -15.35 2.25
C LYS A 68 -3.88 -15.57 0.76
N TYR A 69 -3.05 -16.54 0.42
CA TYR A 69 -2.67 -16.83 -0.97
C TYR A 69 -2.95 -18.29 -1.28
N ASP A 70 -3.23 -18.60 -2.54
CA ASP A 70 -3.33 -19.98 -2.99
C ASP A 70 -1.94 -20.53 -3.32
N GLU A 71 -1.86 -21.79 -3.76
CA GLU A 71 -0.59 -22.43 -4.06
C GLU A 71 0.17 -21.78 -5.21
N ALA A 72 -0.55 -21.13 -6.10
CA ALA A 72 0.04 -20.44 -7.24
C ALA A 72 0.50 -19.01 -6.90
N GLY A 73 0.25 -18.55 -5.67
CA GLY A 73 0.63 -17.21 -5.25
C GLY A 73 -0.40 -16.13 -5.54
N ASN A 74 -1.63 -16.51 -5.87
CA ASN A 74 -2.70 -15.55 -6.08
C ASN A 74 -3.32 -15.15 -4.74
N LEU A 75 -3.53 -13.85 -4.55
CA LEU A 75 -4.14 -13.35 -3.32
C LEU A 75 -5.61 -13.77 -3.26
N LEU A 76 -6.00 -14.44 -2.18
CA LEU A 76 -7.37 -14.89 -1.96
C LEU A 76 -8.16 -13.93 -1.08
N SER A 77 -7.54 -13.38 -0.05
CA SER A 77 -8.22 -12.44 0.84
C SER A 77 -7.23 -11.63 1.64
N CYS A 78 -7.68 -10.50 2.12
CA CYS A 78 -6.97 -9.71 3.11
C CYS A 78 -8.00 -8.85 3.85
N ASN A 79 -7.58 -8.27 4.98
CA ASN A 79 -8.46 -7.43 5.78
C ASN A 79 -7.87 -6.05 5.93
N SER A 80 -8.74 -5.03 5.88
CA SER A 80 -8.36 -3.64 6.12
C SER A 80 -8.81 -3.25 7.53
N TYR A 81 -7.89 -2.69 8.29
CA TYR A 81 -8.14 -2.26 9.67
C TYR A 81 -7.95 -0.76 9.80
N GLY A 82 -8.79 -0.12 10.61
CA GLY A 82 -8.60 1.27 10.98
C GLY A 82 -7.55 1.39 12.09
N VAL A 83 -7.30 2.63 12.54
CA VAL A 83 -6.28 2.91 13.55
C VAL A 83 -6.54 2.23 14.89
N ASP A 84 -7.80 1.92 15.18
CA ASP A 84 -8.20 1.27 16.44
C ASP A 84 -8.09 -0.25 16.38
N GLY A 85 -7.67 -0.81 15.24
CA GLY A 85 -7.53 -2.24 15.08
C GLY A 85 -8.83 -2.97 14.74
N VAL A 86 -9.93 -2.24 14.57
CA VAL A 86 -11.21 -2.82 14.18
C VAL A 86 -11.21 -3.06 12.67
N VAL A 87 -11.72 -4.22 12.26
CA VAL A 87 -11.82 -4.54 10.83
C VAL A 87 -12.83 -3.61 10.19
N CYS A 88 -12.35 -2.83 9.21
CA CYS A 88 -13.21 -1.91 8.45
C CYS A 88 -13.77 -2.57 7.21
N THR A 89 -12.96 -3.38 6.54
CA THR A 89 -13.34 -3.98 5.26
C THR A 89 -12.60 -5.31 5.11
N GLU A 90 -13.33 -6.30 4.60
CA GLU A 90 -12.74 -7.58 4.24
C GLU A 90 -12.74 -7.69 2.72
N TYR A 91 -11.61 -8.08 2.15
CA TYR A 91 -11.46 -8.25 0.71
C TYR A 91 -11.32 -9.73 0.42
N HIS A 92 -12.14 -10.23 -0.51
CA HIS A 92 -12.09 -11.61 -0.95
C HIS A 92 -11.97 -11.64 -2.46
N TYR A 93 -11.03 -12.44 -2.96
CA TYR A 93 -10.75 -12.53 -4.38
C TYR A 93 -10.99 -13.94 -4.87
N THR A 94 -11.66 -14.05 -6.00
CA THR A 94 -11.93 -15.33 -6.63
C THR A 94 -11.30 -15.34 -8.01
N TYR A 95 -10.57 -16.40 -8.30
CA TYR A 95 -9.90 -16.55 -9.59
C TYR A 95 -10.56 -17.69 -10.35
N GLN A 96 -10.87 -17.44 -11.62
CA GLN A 96 -11.50 -18.42 -12.47
C GLN A 96 -10.45 -18.98 -13.41
N ARG A 97 -10.36 -20.32 -13.43
CA ARG A 97 -9.45 -21.00 -14.33
C ARG A 97 -10.09 -21.10 -15.69
N ILE A 98 -9.33 -20.76 -16.71
CA ILE A 98 -9.76 -20.89 -18.10
C ILE A 98 -8.90 -21.98 -18.74
N ASP A 99 -9.53 -23.04 -19.17
CA ASP A 99 -8.83 -24.17 -19.82
C ASP A 99 -8.79 -24.01 -21.33
#